data_5f134b729275ded93c8b5774a8708d25
#
_entry.id   5f134b729275ded93c8b5774a8708d25
#
_cell.length_a   1.000
_cell.length_b   1.000
_cell.length_c   1.000
_cell.angle_alpha   90.00
_cell.angle_beta   90.00
_cell.angle_gamma   90.00
#
_symmetry.space_group_name_H-M   'P 1'
#
loop_
_entity.id
_entity.type
_entity.pdbx_description
1 polymer ?
#
loop_
_entity_poly.entity_id
_entity_poly.type
_entity_poly.pdbx_seq_one_letter_code
_entity_poly.pdbx_strand_id
1 'polypeptide(L)'
;YTPAVNLVFALDESLKMMREEGLENIFLRHEKHKLAMSNAVKALNLKLFADERYLSPAVTAIQTGEIDAEEFRKTIKNKFDILLAGGQDHLKGKIFRVGHLGYVNNRDIITVVSAISKTLLDQGKITTKQAGEALEVACTYLEAN
;
A
#
# COMPACT_ATOMS: atom_id res chain seq x y z
N TYR A 1 8.34 5.72 39.01
CA TYR A 1 8.46 5.58 37.55
C TYR A 1 7.52 6.60 36.90
N THR A 2 8.02 7.38 35.93
CA THR A 2 7.22 8.37 35.21
C THR A 2 6.43 7.66 34.09
N PRO A 3 5.09 7.78 34.06
CA PRO A 3 4.30 7.22 32.97
C PRO A 3 4.61 7.93 31.66
N ALA A 4 4.37 7.23 30.52
CA ALA A 4 4.57 7.76 29.19
C ALA A 4 3.42 8.75 28.79
N VAL A 5 3.33 9.89 29.47
CA VAL A 5 2.22 10.84 29.37
C VAL A 5 1.95 11.27 27.94
N ASN A 6 2.99 11.57 27.15
CA ASN A 6 2.83 11.97 25.76
C ASN A 6 2.18 10.87 24.88
N LEU A 7 2.48 9.60 25.14
CA LEU A 7 1.84 8.49 24.44
C LEU A 7 0.38 8.34 24.82
N VAL A 8 0.03 8.61 26.08
CA VAL A 8 -1.38 8.60 26.53
C VAL A 8 -2.18 9.70 25.83
N PHE A 9 -1.65 10.91 25.72
CA PHE A 9 -2.30 11.98 24.96
C PHE A 9 -2.43 11.65 23.47
N ALA A 10 -1.40 11.08 22.87
CA ALA A 10 -1.47 10.65 21.46
C ALA A 10 -2.52 9.54 21.24
N LEU A 11 -2.65 8.61 22.19
CA LEU A 11 -3.68 7.58 22.16
C LEU A 11 -5.08 8.17 22.30
N ASP A 12 -5.28 9.12 23.25
CA ASP A 12 -6.56 9.80 23.44
C ASP A 12 -7.00 10.50 22.16
N GLU A 13 -6.11 11.22 21.49
CA GLU A 13 -6.39 11.88 20.22
C GLU A 13 -6.73 10.88 19.12
N SER A 14 -5.97 9.80 19.00
CA SER A 14 -6.24 8.74 18.02
C SER A 14 -7.62 8.11 18.24
N LEU A 15 -8.01 7.89 19.49
CA LEU A 15 -9.33 7.34 19.83
C LEU A 15 -10.47 8.32 19.54
N LYS A 16 -10.25 9.62 19.70
CA LYS A 16 -11.21 10.66 19.29
C LYS A 16 -11.43 10.62 17.76
N MET A 17 -10.34 10.63 16.99
CA MET A 17 -10.41 10.54 15.53
C MET A 17 -11.16 9.28 15.07
N MET A 18 -10.90 8.12 15.70
CA MET A 18 -11.61 6.87 15.39
C MET A 18 -13.11 6.96 15.70
N ARG A 19 -13.49 7.62 16.79
CA ARG A 19 -14.91 7.84 17.14
C ARG A 19 -15.61 8.78 16.16
N GLU A 20 -14.92 9.84 15.72
CA GLU A 20 -15.44 10.80 14.75
C GLU A 20 -15.66 10.16 13.38
N GLU A 21 -14.72 9.34 12.90
CA GLU A 21 -14.87 8.59 11.66
C GLU A 21 -15.91 7.48 11.78
N GLY A 22 -15.97 6.81 12.92
CA GLY A 22 -16.81 5.62 13.17
C GLY A 22 -16.17 4.31 12.70
N LEU A 23 -16.24 3.27 13.52
CA LEU A 23 -15.55 2.00 13.26
C LEU A 23 -15.98 1.35 11.93
N GLU A 24 -17.26 1.38 11.60
CA GLU A 24 -17.76 0.81 10.35
C GLU A 24 -17.18 1.53 9.14
N ASN A 25 -17.06 2.85 9.18
CA ASN A 25 -16.44 3.64 8.12
C ASN A 25 -14.94 3.34 8.01
N ILE A 26 -14.26 3.15 9.15
CA ILE A 26 -12.84 2.76 9.18
C ILE A 26 -12.67 1.39 8.50
N PHE A 27 -13.50 0.41 8.83
CA PHE A 27 -13.44 -0.92 8.23
C PHE A 27 -13.70 -0.86 6.72
N LEU A 28 -14.72 -0.12 6.30
CA LEU A 28 -15.04 0.08 4.89
C LEU A 28 -13.90 0.75 4.12
N ARG A 29 -13.30 1.78 4.68
CA ARG A 29 -12.15 2.47 4.08
C ARG A 29 -10.95 1.52 3.89
N HIS A 30 -10.62 0.72 4.91
CA HIS A 30 -9.53 -0.24 4.82
C HIS A 30 -9.83 -1.36 3.80
N GLU A 31 -11.08 -1.80 3.69
CA GLU A 31 -11.49 -2.76 2.68
C GLU A 31 -11.34 -2.21 1.26
N LYS A 32 -11.76 -0.96 1.02
CA LYS A 32 -11.56 -0.27 -0.26
C LYS A 32 -10.08 -0.14 -0.61
N HIS A 33 -9.24 0.26 0.34
CA HIS A 33 -7.79 0.36 0.14
C HIS A 33 -7.16 -1.00 -0.20
N LYS A 34 -7.56 -2.07 0.49
CA LYS A 34 -7.13 -3.44 0.19
C LYS A 34 -7.48 -3.83 -1.24
N LEU A 35 -8.74 -3.62 -1.65
CA LEU A 35 -9.21 -3.97 -2.99
C LEU A 35 -8.51 -3.12 -4.07
N ALA A 36 -8.37 -1.82 -3.86
CA ALA A 36 -7.68 -0.92 -4.77
C ALA A 36 -6.22 -1.35 -4.97
N MET A 37 -5.47 -1.56 -3.88
CA MET A 37 -4.07 -1.99 -3.94
C MET A 37 -3.91 -3.37 -4.58
N SER A 38 -4.67 -4.36 -4.16
CA SER A 38 -4.51 -5.73 -4.66
C SER A 38 -4.84 -5.85 -6.15
N ASN A 39 -5.88 -5.15 -6.62
CA ASN A 39 -6.24 -5.19 -8.03
C ASN A 39 -5.32 -4.32 -8.90
N ALA A 40 -4.82 -3.19 -8.41
CA ALA A 40 -3.78 -2.42 -9.09
C ALA A 40 -2.48 -3.23 -9.27
N VAL A 41 -2.05 -3.95 -8.23
CA VAL A 41 -0.89 -4.86 -8.29
C VAL A 41 -1.05 -5.91 -9.39
N LYS A 42 -2.24 -6.52 -9.51
CA LYS A 42 -2.53 -7.50 -10.57
C LYS A 42 -2.52 -6.86 -11.97
N ALA A 43 -3.06 -5.66 -12.13
CA ALA A 43 -3.02 -4.91 -13.38
C ALA A 43 -1.58 -4.56 -13.82
N LEU A 44 -0.66 -4.42 -12.87
CA LEU A 44 0.78 -4.23 -13.13
C LEU A 44 1.53 -5.54 -13.43
N ASN A 45 0.85 -6.67 -13.58
CA ASN A 45 1.45 -8.02 -13.74
C ASN A 45 2.36 -8.44 -12.58
N LEU A 46 2.19 -7.85 -11.41
CA LEU A 46 2.83 -8.30 -10.18
C LEU A 46 1.95 -9.33 -9.47
N LYS A 47 2.57 -10.16 -8.66
CA LYS A 47 1.86 -11.20 -7.89
C LYS A 47 1.70 -10.78 -6.44
N LEU A 48 0.52 -11.01 -5.90
CA LEU A 48 0.31 -10.93 -4.46
C LEU A 48 1.07 -12.08 -3.77
N PHE A 49 1.66 -11.81 -2.62
CA PHE A 49 2.35 -12.82 -1.83
C PHE A 49 1.35 -13.71 -1.07
N ALA A 50 0.29 -13.11 -0.54
CA ALA A 50 -0.76 -13.84 0.17
C ALA A 50 -1.80 -14.44 -0.79
N ASP A 51 -2.44 -15.53 -0.36
CA ASP A 51 -3.61 -16.08 -1.03
C ASP A 51 -4.74 -15.04 -1.03
N GLU A 52 -5.40 -14.86 -2.16
CA GLU A 52 -6.44 -13.84 -2.35
C GLU A 52 -7.63 -13.99 -1.37
N ARG A 53 -7.87 -15.19 -0.86
CA ARG A 53 -8.91 -15.45 0.15
C ARG A 53 -8.61 -14.85 1.52
N TYR A 54 -7.33 -14.50 1.78
CA TYR A 54 -6.84 -14.07 3.09
C TYR A 54 -6.04 -12.77 3.04
N LEU A 55 -6.41 -11.87 2.12
CA LEU A 55 -5.73 -10.57 2.02
C LEU A 55 -5.98 -9.71 3.26
N SER A 56 -4.91 -9.12 3.75
CA SER A 56 -4.98 -8.20 4.89
C SER A 56 -5.57 -6.84 4.48
N PRO A 57 -6.50 -6.27 5.25
CA PRO A 57 -6.97 -4.90 5.03
C PRO A 57 -5.95 -3.83 5.45
N ALA A 58 -4.81 -4.22 6.04
CA ALA A 58 -3.81 -3.31 6.58
C ALA A 58 -2.52 -3.23 5.75
N VAL A 59 -2.19 -4.28 4.99
CA VAL A 59 -0.94 -4.37 4.24
C VAL A 59 -1.09 -5.26 3.01
N THR A 60 -0.53 -4.82 1.89
CA THR A 60 -0.41 -5.62 0.67
C THR A 60 1.04 -6.02 0.47
N ALA A 61 1.32 -7.33 0.53
CA ALA A 61 2.63 -7.90 0.26
C ALA A 61 2.71 -8.35 -1.21
N ILE A 62 3.77 -7.95 -1.91
CA ILE A 62 3.89 -8.06 -3.36
C ILE A 62 5.18 -8.81 -3.69
N GLN A 63 5.06 -9.87 -4.49
CA GLN A 63 6.20 -10.59 -5.05
C GLN A 63 6.75 -9.85 -6.26
N THR A 64 8.07 -9.68 -6.31
CA THR A 64 8.73 -8.92 -7.37
C THR A 64 9.24 -9.78 -8.53
N GLY A 65 9.18 -11.12 -8.39
CA GLY A 65 9.70 -12.05 -9.40
C GLY A 65 11.20 -11.85 -9.61
N GLU A 66 11.58 -11.43 -10.83
CA GLU A 66 12.99 -11.19 -11.19
C GLU A 66 13.51 -9.80 -10.76
N ILE A 67 12.64 -8.92 -10.27
CA ILE A 67 13.02 -7.58 -9.83
C ILE A 67 13.56 -7.68 -8.40
N ASP A 68 14.74 -7.13 -8.13
CA ASP A 68 15.24 -7.01 -6.76
C ASP A 68 14.38 -6.01 -5.97
N ALA A 69 13.66 -6.51 -4.96
CA ALA A 69 12.75 -5.70 -4.15
C ALA A 69 13.46 -4.61 -3.35
N GLU A 70 14.71 -4.81 -2.96
CA GLU A 70 15.47 -3.82 -2.18
C GLU A 70 15.86 -2.64 -3.07
N GLU A 71 16.37 -2.91 -4.27
CA GLU A 71 16.72 -1.86 -5.23
C GLU A 71 15.46 -1.12 -5.74
N PHE A 72 14.38 -1.85 -5.96
CA PHE A 72 13.08 -1.28 -6.34
C PHE A 72 12.57 -0.30 -5.28
N ARG A 73 12.55 -0.71 -4.00
CA ARG A 73 12.15 0.14 -2.88
C ARG A 73 13.04 1.37 -2.72
N LYS A 74 14.35 1.20 -2.87
CA LYS A 74 15.33 2.30 -2.82
C LYS A 74 15.07 3.32 -3.94
N THR A 75 14.75 2.85 -5.13
CA THR A 75 14.38 3.72 -6.26
C THR A 75 13.12 4.52 -5.95
N ILE A 76 12.07 3.87 -5.42
CA ILE A 76 10.83 4.55 -5.03
C ILE A 76 11.09 5.58 -3.94
N LYS A 77 11.86 5.24 -2.91
CA LYS A 77 12.23 6.18 -1.86
C LYS A 77 12.96 7.40 -2.42
N ASN A 78 13.95 7.19 -3.27
CA ASN A 78 14.79 8.28 -3.77
C ASN A 78 14.06 9.20 -4.76
N LYS A 79 13.15 8.64 -5.58
CA LYS A 79 12.44 9.41 -6.61
C LYS A 79 11.15 10.07 -6.11
N PHE A 80 10.46 9.44 -5.17
CA PHE A 80 9.10 9.83 -4.78
C PHE A 80 8.97 10.11 -3.28
N ASP A 81 10.03 9.92 -2.50
CA ASP A 81 10.04 10.04 -1.03
C ASP A 81 9.00 9.12 -0.34
N ILE A 82 8.73 7.96 -0.94
CA ILE A 82 7.80 6.96 -0.41
C ILE A 82 8.59 5.79 0.18
N LEU A 83 8.36 5.51 1.47
CA LEU A 83 9.01 4.43 2.17
C LEU A 83 8.14 3.17 2.15
N LEU A 84 8.57 2.15 1.43
CA LEU A 84 7.96 0.82 1.41
C LEU A 84 8.71 -0.14 2.33
N ALA A 85 7.99 -1.04 3.00
CA ALA A 85 8.61 -2.09 3.80
C ALA A 85 9.14 -3.22 2.92
N GLY A 86 10.27 -3.83 3.29
CA GLY A 86 10.85 -4.99 2.60
C GLY A 86 10.42 -6.33 3.17
N GLY A 87 10.86 -7.40 2.51
CA GLY A 87 10.80 -8.75 3.08
C GLY A 87 11.79 -8.92 4.22
N GLN A 88 11.51 -9.87 5.09
CA GLN A 88 12.38 -10.27 6.19
C GLN A 88 12.95 -11.67 5.93
N ASP A 89 14.08 -11.97 6.53
CA ASP A 89 14.75 -13.28 6.46
C ASP A 89 14.85 -13.81 5.01
N HIS A 90 14.29 -14.96 4.75
CA HIS A 90 14.30 -15.63 3.45
C HIS A 90 13.48 -14.91 2.35
N LEU A 91 12.68 -13.90 2.70
CA LEU A 91 11.89 -13.07 1.79
C LEU A 91 12.59 -11.75 1.43
N LYS A 92 13.75 -11.45 2.02
CA LYS A 92 14.53 -10.27 1.69
C LYS A 92 14.90 -10.25 0.20
N GLY A 93 14.67 -9.12 -0.46
CA GLY A 93 14.90 -8.96 -1.89
C GLY A 93 13.83 -9.60 -2.80
N LYS A 94 12.89 -10.39 -2.25
CA LYS A 94 11.87 -11.12 -3.02
C LYS A 94 10.48 -10.49 -2.97
N ILE A 95 10.20 -9.74 -1.91
CA ILE A 95 8.93 -9.03 -1.74
C ILE A 95 9.14 -7.61 -1.25
N PHE A 96 8.18 -6.76 -1.52
CA PHE A 96 7.98 -5.52 -0.77
C PHE A 96 6.54 -5.43 -0.28
N ARG A 97 6.31 -4.54 0.67
CA ARG A 97 5.00 -4.39 1.32
C ARG A 97 4.56 -2.93 1.30
N VAL A 98 3.30 -2.72 0.95
CA VAL A 98 2.62 -1.43 1.04
C VAL A 98 1.70 -1.47 2.25
N GLY A 99 2.00 -0.65 3.26
CA GLY A 99 1.12 -0.46 4.41
C GLY A 99 0.04 0.56 4.06
N HIS A 100 -1.21 0.22 4.33
CA HIS A 100 -2.37 1.10 4.18
C HIS A 100 -3.27 1.08 5.43
N LEU A 101 -2.62 0.94 6.58
CA LEU A 101 -3.22 0.96 7.91
C LEU A 101 -3.21 2.37 8.49
N GLY A 102 -4.21 2.67 9.29
CA GLY A 102 -4.28 3.90 10.09
C GLY A 102 -4.89 5.07 9.32
N TYR A 103 -4.30 6.26 9.43
CA TYR A 103 -4.80 7.49 8.82
C TYR A 103 -4.33 7.64 7.36
N VAL A 104 -4.46 6.56 6.58
CA VAL A 104 -4.20 6.54 5.14
C VAL A 104 -5.49 6.90 4.40
N ASN A 105 -5.39 7.69 3.36
CA ASN A 105 -6.52 8.15 2.55
C ASN A 105 -6.38 7.71 1.08
N ASN A 106 -7.42 7.98 0.27
CA ASN A 106 -7.45 7.58 -1.13
C ASN A 106 -6.29 8.15 -1.96
N ARG A 107 -5.84 9.40 -1.66
CA ARG A 107 -4.69 10.02 -2.37
C ARG A 107 -3.39 9.26 -2.10
N ASP A 108 -3.22 8.73 -0.89
CA ASP A 108 -2.02 7.97 -0.54
C ASP A 108 -1.96 6.68 -1.36
N ILE A 109 -3.10 6.01 -1.56
CA ILE A 109 -3.20 4.81 -2.40
C ILE A 109 -2.87 5.14 -3.86
N ILE A 110 -3.47 6.19 -4.42
CA ILE A 110 -3.19 6.63 -5.79
C ILE A 110 -1.71 6.99 -5.96
N THR A 111 -1.14 7.68 -4.98
CA THR A 111 0.26 8.09 -5.00
C THR A 111 1.21 6.90 -5.02
N VAL A 112 0.99 5.90 -4.17
CA VAL A 112 1.86 4.71 -4.14
C VAL A 112 1.68 3.84 -5.39
N VAL A 113 0.45 3.68 -5.91
CA VAL A 113 0.22 2.98 -7.18
C VAL A 113 0.94 3.69 -8.33
N SER A 114 0.85 5.03 -8.40
CA SER A 114 1.55 5.83 -9.41
C SER A 114 3.07 5.67 -9.33
N ALA A 115 3.65 5.69 -8.13
CA ALA A 115 5.09 5.55 -7.92
C ALA A 115 5.58 4.15 -8.33
N ILE A 116 4.84 3.08 -7.97
CA ILE A 116 5.12 1.71 -8.39
C ILE A 116 5.05 1.61 -9.92
N SER A 117 3.96 2.07 -10.52
CA SER A 117 3.74 2.05 -11.97
C SER A 117 4.85 2.79 -12.72
N LYS A 118 5.21 4.00 -12.28
CA LYS A 118 6.27 4.81 -12.90
C LYS A 118 7.63 4.13 -12.79
N THR A 119 7.93 3.50 -11.65
CA THR A 119 9.19 2.78 -11.48
C THR A 119 9.29 1.58 -12.41
N LEU A 120 8.22 0.78 -12.52
CA LEU A 120 8.16 -0.36 -13.44
C LEU A 120 8.25 0.07 -14.91
N LEU A 121 7.59 1.17 -15.26
CA LEU A 121 7.64 1.75 -16.60
C LEU A 121 9.06 2.21 -16.97
N ASP A 122 9.76 2.91 -16.06
CA ASP A 122 11.14 3.35 -16.26
C ASP A 122 12.12 2.19 -16.41
N GLN A 123 11.81 1.04 -15.79
CA GLN A 123 12.57 -0.20 -15.93
C GLN A 123 12.16 -1.04 -17.17
N GLY A 124 11.22 -0.57 -17.99
CA GLY A 124 10.72 -1.29 -19.15
C GLY A 124 9.98 -2.60 -18.82
N LYS A 125 9.48 -2.74 -17.59
CA LYS A 125 8.77 -3.95 -17.12
C LYS A 125 7.28 -3.94 -17.44
N ILE A 126 6.70 -2.77 -17.67
CA ILE A 126 5.30 -2.57 -18.06
C ILE A 126 5.19 -1.53 -19.18
N THR A 127 4.04 -1.49 -19.84
CA THR A 127 3.67 -0.48 -20.83
C THR A 127 2.92 0.70 -20.17
N THR A 128 2.86 1.84 -20.87
CA THR A 128 2.06 3.00 -20.45
C THR A 128 0.57 2.63 -20.29
N LYS A 129 0.06 1.74 -21.13
CA LYS A 129 -1.31 1.23 -21.05
C LYS A 129 -1.54 0.51 -19.72
N GLN A 130 -0.67 -0.42 -19.33
CA GLN A 130 -0.77 -1.13 -18.04
C GLN A 130 -0.66 -0.19 -16.85
N ALA A 131 0.20 0.82 -16.91
CA ALA A 131 0.29 1.84 -15.86
C ALA A 131 -1.03 2.62 -15.72
N GLY A 132 -1.68 2.98 -16.84
CA GLY A 132 -3.00 3.63 -16.85
C GLY A 132 -4.10 2.72 -16.30
N GLU A 133 -4.15 1.47 -16.73
CA GLU A 133 -5.12 0.46 -16.25
C GLU A 133 -5.01 0.23 -14.74
N ALA A 134 -3.79 0.19 -14.19
CA ALA A 134 -3.60 0.03 -12.75
C ALA A 134 -4.17 1.21 -11.94
N LEU A 135 -4.00 2.43 -12.43
CA LEU A 135 -4.56 3.64 -11.80
C LEU A 135 -6.09 3.68 -11.92
N GLU A 136 -6.63 3.36 -13.09
CA GLU A 136 -8.08 3.27 -13.33
C GLU A 136 -8.73 2.27 -12.39
N VAL A 137 -8.16 1.07 -12.29
CA VAL A 137 -8.64 0.02 -11.38
C VAL A 137 -8.59 0.50 -9.92
N ALA A 138 -7.49 1.12 -9.48
CA ALA A 138 -7.39 1.65 -8.13
C ALA A 138 -8.48 2.67 -7.85
N CYS A 139 -8.68 3.65 -8.74
CA CYS A 139 -9.72 4.67 -8.60
C CYS A 139 -11.12 4.06 -8.53
N THR A 140 -11.43 3.08 -9.37
CA THR A 140 -12.73 2.38 -9.37
C THR A 140 -13.07 1.80 -8.00
N TYR A 141 -12.13 1.13 -7.35
CA TYR A 141 -12.36 0.55 -6.02
C TYR A 141 -12.41 1.60 -4.90
N LEU A 142 -11.69 2.72 -5.05
CA LEU A 142 -11.71 3.80 -4.07
C LEU A 142 -13.02 4.60 -4.09
N GLU A 143 -13.67 4.69 -5.26
CA GLU A 143 -14.93 5.41 -5.47
C GLU A 143 -16.18 4.54 -5.26
N ALA A 144 -16.03 3.20 -5.21
CA ALA A 144 -17.14 2.29 -4.97
C ALA A 144 -17.85 2.60 -3.64
N ASN A 145 -19.18 2.68 -3.64
CA ASN A 145 -20.01 2.96 -2.45
C ASN A 145 -20.10 1.74 -1.53
#